data_40068abf15b28a6cfebbfb65e72ea69b
#
_entry.id   40068abf15b28a6cfebbfb65e72ea69b
#
_cell.length_a   1.000
_cell.length_b   1.000
_cell.length_c   1.000
_cell.angle_alpha   90.00
_cell.angle_beta   90.00
_cell.angle_gamma   90.00
#
_symmetry.space_group_name_H-M   'P 1'
#
loop_
_entity.id
_entity.type
_entity.pdbx_description
1 polymer ?
#
loop_
_entity_poly.entity_id
_entity_poly.type
_entity_poly.pdbx_seq_one_letter_code
_entity_poly.pdbx_strand_id
1 'polypeptide(L)'
;MQSYRDIRATLDALSGRINGAFADVDWVPLRYVNQGFPREILAGIYRAARVGLVTPLRDGMNLVAKEYVAAQDPEDPGVLILSRFAGAAEQMEQALLVNPYSADDLADAIEQALAMPREERIARWRPMFENVRREDVIWWRKRFTAVLAQP
;
A
#
# COMPACT_ATOMS: atom_id res chain seq x y z
N MET A 1 21.91 -8.64 -8.72
CA MET A 1 21.00 -9.16 -9.77
C MET A 1 20.52 -10.59 -9.51
N GLN A 2 21.33 -11.45 -8.88
CA GLN A 2 20.92 -12.83 -8.52
C GLN A 2 19.70 -12.82 -7.56
N SER A 3 19.73 -12.01 -6.50
CA SER A 3 18.67 -11.94 -5.49
C SER A 3 17.28 -11.56 -6.04
N TYR A 4 17.19 -10.68 -7.05
CA TYR A 4 15.90 -10.34 -7.67
C TYR A 4 15.29 -11.47 -8.49
N ARG A 5 16.12 -12.28 -9.15
CA ARG A 5 15.67 -13.48 -9.89
C ARG A 5 15.16 -14.53 -8.92
N ASP A 6 15.84 -14.71 -7.80
CA ASP A 6 15.47 -15.68 -6.78
C ASP A 6 14.15 -15.29 -6.09
N ILE A 7 13.98 -14.00 -5.75
CA ILE A 7 12.71 -13.47 -5.23
C ILE A 7 11.58 -13.69 -6.23
N ARG A 8 11.80 -13.39 -7.51
CA ARG A 8 10.80 -13.59 -8.54
C ARG A 8 10.41 -15.06 -8.67
N ALA A 9 11.38 -15.96 -8.74
CA ALA A 9 11.11 -17.40 -8.81
C ALA A 9 10.33 -17.91 -7.59
N THR A 10 10.63 -17.36 -6.40
CA THR A 10 9.89 -17.66 -5.17
C THR A 10 8.45 -17.17 -5.25
N LEU A 11 8.21 -15.96 -5.75
CA LEU A 11 6.86 -15.40 -5.92
C LEU A 11 6.04 -16.18 -6.95
N ASP A 12 6.66 -16.55 -8.08
CA ASP A 12 6.03 -17.37 -9.11
C ASP A 12 5.59 -18.73 -8.54
N ALA A 13 6.47 -19.40 -7.78
CA ALA A 13 6.19 -20.69 -7.15
C ALA A 13 5.10 -20.59 -6.06
N LEU A 14 5.15 -19.54 -5.22
CA LEU A 14 4.14 -19.29 -4.17
C LEU A 14 2.76 -19.00 -4.78
N SER A 15 2.71 -18.14 -5.81
CA SER A 15 1.48 -17.80 -6.52
C SER A 15 0.84 -19.05 -7.17
N GLY A 16 1.65 -19.89 -7.81
CA GLY A 16 1.19 -21.13 -8.40
C GLY A 16 0.65 -22.12 -7.36
N ARG A 17 1.31 -22.23 -6.20
CA ARG A 17 0.87 -23.10 -5.09
C ARG A 17 -0.44 -22.61 -4.47
N ILE A 18 -0.57 -21.31 -4.23
CA ILE A 18 -1.79 -20.72 -3.67
C ILE A 18 -2.96 -20.89 -4.66
N ASN A 19 -2.76 -20.56 -5.91
CA ASN A 19 -3.79 -20.72 -6.93
C ASN A 19 -4.18 -22.19 -7.11
N GLY A 20 -3.22 -23.12 -7.10
CA GLY A 20 -3.50 -24.55 -7.18
C GLY A 20 -4.29 -25.12 -6.01
N ALA A 21 -4.17 -24.50 -4.81
CA ALA A 21 -4.88 -24.92 -3.62
C ALA A 21 -6.29 -24.33 -3.47
N PHE A 22 -6.53 -23.12 -4.00
CA PHE A 22 -7.72 -22.33 -3.69
C PHE A 22 -8.47 -21.79 -4.92
N ALA A 23 -7.97 -22.01 -6.15
CA ALA A 23 -8.69 -21.59 -7.35
C ALA A 23 -9.92 -22.44 -7.61
N ASP A 24 -10.90 -21.82 -8.28
CA ASP A 24 -12.02 -22.51 -8.90
C ASP A 24 -11.96 -22.33 -10.43
N VAL A 25 -12.91 -22.93 -11.17
CA VAL A 25 -12.92 -22.96 -12.66
C VAL A 25 -12.90 -21.56 -13.26
N ASP A 26 -13.58 -20.60 -12.64
CA ASP A 26 -13.74 -19.22 -13.12
C ASP A 26 -13.08 -18.17 -12.21
N TRP A 27 -12.39 -18.60 -11.14
CA TRP A 27 -11.80 -17.69 -10.16
C TRP A 27 -10.41 -18.14 -9.67
N VAL A 28 -9.50 -17.17 -9.52
CA VAL A 28 -8.19 -17.36 -8.90
C VAL A 28 -7.97 -16.37 -7.77
N PRO A 29 -7.50 -16.82 -6.59
CA PRO A 29 -7.27 -15.94 -5.44
C PRO A 29 -6.15 -14.93 -5.67
N LEU A 30 -5.14 -15.27 -6.48
CA LEU A 30 -3.95 -14.45 -6.69
C LEU A 30 -3.69 -14.23 -8.18
N ARG A 31 -3.71 -12.95 -8.59
CA ARG A 31 -3.26 -12.52 -9.92
C ARG A 31 -1.90 -11.84 -9.77
N TYR A 32 -0.85 -12.62 -9.96
CA TYR A 32 0.51 -12.09 -9.95
C TYR A 32 0.84 -11.43 -11.30
N VAL A 33 1.09 -10.11 -11.25
CA VAL A 33 1.38 -9.32 -12.44
C VAL A 33 2.75 -8.67 -12.28
N ASN A 34 3.67 -8.99 -13.20
CA ASN A 34 5.01 -8.43 -13.21
C ASN A 34 5.26 -7.65 -14.51
N GLN A 35 4.53 -6.53 -14.61
CA GLN A 35 4.69 -5.58 -15.72
C GLN A 35 4.41 -4.14 -15.24
N GLY A 36 4.98 -3.16 -15.95
CA GLY A 36 4.66 -1.76 -15.70
C GLY A 36 3.32 -1.37 -16.32
N PHE A 37 2.59 -0.51 -15.63
CA PHE A 37 1.36 0.09 -16.14
C PHE A 37 1.51 1.61 -16.25
N PRO A 38 0.86 2.26 -17.22
CA PRO A 38 0.70 3.70 -17.24
C PRO A 38 0.02 4.21 -15.96
N ARG A 39 0.33 5.44 -15.57
CA ARG A 39 -0.16 6.03 -14.32
C ARG A 39 -1.68 6.04 -14.21
N GLU A 40 -2.37 6.29 -15.33
CA GLU A 40 -3.83 6.32 -15.40
C GLU A 40 -4.44 4.95 -15.09
N ILE A 41 -3.81 3.88 -15.59
CA ILE A 41 -4.23 2.50 -15.33
C ILE A 41 -3.98 2.15 -13.86
N LEU A 42 -2.80 2.51 -13.32
CA LEU A 42 -2.49 2.28 -11.90
C LEU A 42 -3.46 3.02 -10.98
N ALA A 43 -3.79 4.27 -11.27
CA ALA A 43 -4.77 5.03 -10.51
C ALA A 43 -6.16 4.34 -10.51
N GLY A 44 -6.58 3.79 -11.66
CA GLY A 44 -7.81 3.01 -11.76
C GLY A 44 -7.77 1.73 -10.92
N ILE A 45 -6.66 1.01 -10.94
CA ILE A 45 -6.46 -0.21 -10.12
C ILE A 45 -6.51 0.15 -8.63
N TYR A 46 -5.78 1.19 -8.20
CA TYR A 46 -5.80 1.64 -6.81
C TYR A 46 -7.18 2.09 -6.35
N ARG A 47 -7.91 2.81 -7.21
CA ARG A 47 -9.27 3.27 -6.91
C ARG A 47 -10.27 2.12 -6.76
N ALA A 48 -10.12 1.06 -7.55
CA ALA A 48 -10.98 -0.11 -7.49
C ALA A 48 -10.65 -1.06 -6.32
N ALA A 49 -9.45 -0.95 -5.74
CA ALA A 49 -9.00 -1.85 -4.69
C ALA A 49 -9.60 -1.46 -3.33
N ARG A 50 -10.37 -2.38 -2.73
CA ARG A 50 -10.90 -2.21 -1.37
C ARG A 50 -9.82 -2.09 -0.31
N VAL A 51 -8.68 -2.76 -0.49
CA VAL A 51 -7.55 -2.76 0.43
C VAL A 51 -6.27 -2.54 -0.37
N GLY A 52 -5.47 -1.55 0.03
CA GLY A 52 -4.09 -1.36 -0.43
C GLY A 52 -3.14 -1.98 0.58
N LEU A 53 -2.44 -3.04 0.19
CA LEU A 53 -1.46 -3.72 1.04
C LEU A 53 -0.05 -3.31 0.62
N VAL A 54 0.61 -2.48 1.43
CA VAL A 54 1.94 -1.91 1.17
C VAL A 54 2.86 -2.29 2.32
N THR A 55 3.58 -3.39 2.17
CA THR A 55 4.32 -4.04 3.26
C THR A 55 5.81 -4.20 2.98
N PRO A 56 6.55 -3.11 2.66
CA PRO A 56 8.00 -3.21 2.54
C PRO A 56 8.63 -3.59 3.88
N LEU A 57 9.69 -4.40 3.84
CA LEU A 57 10.46 -4.76 5.02
C LEU A 57 11.24 -3.55 5.56
N ARG A 58 11.63 -2.64 4.67
CA ARG A 58 12.23 -1.35 4.97
C ARG A 58 12.12 -0.45 3.75
N ASP A 59 11.65 0.79 3.95
CA ASP A 59 11.55 1.79 2.88
C ASP A 59 11.69 3.20 3.49
N GLY A 60 12.46 4.08 2.83
CA GLY A 60 12.71 5.43 3.32
C GLY A 60 11.51 6.37 3.21
N MET A 61 10.56 6.10 2.31
CA MET A 61 9.34 6.90 2.14
C MET A 61 8.14 6.01 1.81
N ASN A 62 8.12 5.39 0.64
CA ASN A 62 7.06 4.67 -0.01
C ASN A 62 6.00 5.55 -0.69
N LEU A 63 6.21 5.83 -1.98
CA LEU A 63 5.26 6.60 -2.78
C LEU A 63 3.98 5.81 -3.10
N VAL A 64 4.04 4.48 -3.18
CA VAL A 64 2.88 3.63 -3.50
C VAL A 64 1.75 3.81 -2.49
N ALA A 65 2.08 3.93 -1.20
CA ALA A 65 1.11 4.23 -0.15
C ALA A 65 0.41 5.58 -0.39
N LYS A 66 1.19 6.61 -0.78
CA LYS A 66 0.66 7.95 -1.09
C LYS A 66 -0.19 7.95 -2.35
N GLU A 67 0.24 7.24 -3.39
CA GLU A 67 -0.50 7.07 -4.65
C GLU A 67 -1.82 6.34 -4.43
N TYR A 68 -1.83 5.29 -3.60
CA TYR A 68 -3.05 4.58 -3.22
C TYR A 68 -4.07 5.51 -2.55
N VAL A 69 -3.63 6.26 -1.52
CA VAL A 69 -4.50 7.22 -0.82
C VAL A 69 -5.03 8.31 -1.74
N ALA A 70 -4.17 8.83 -2.63
CA ALA A 70 -4.55 9.89 -3.58
C ALA A 70 -5.56 9.43 -4.64
N ALA A 71 -5.54 8.15 -5.00
CA ALA A 71 -6.42 7.59 -6.04
C ALA A 71 -7.82 7.23 -5.55
N GLN A 72 -8.05 7.16 -4.24
CA GLN A 72 -9.31 6.67 -3.67
C GLN A 72 -10.52 7.57 -3.96
N ASP A 73 -11.71 6.97 -3.95
CA ASP A 73 -12.98 7.69 -4.00
C ASP A 73 -13.28 8.32 -2.63
N PRO A 74 -13.49 9.65 -2.54
CA PRO A 74 -13.85 10.29 -1.27
C PRO A 74 -15.14 9.76 -0.64
N GLU A 75 -16.06 9.27 -1.46
CA GLU A 75 -17.35 8.76 -0.99
C GLU A 75 -17.30 7.30 -0.54
N ASP A 76 -16.35 6.51 -1.06
CA ASP A 76 -16.18 5.09 -0.71
C ASP A 76 -14.70 4.67 -0.78
N PRO A 77 -13.81 5.25 0.05
CA PRO A 77 -12.39 4.93 0.00
C PRO A 77 -12.10 3.50 0.47
N GLY A 78 -11.03 2.93 -0.06
CA GLY A 78 -10.45 1.71 0.47
C GLY A 78 -9.64 1.95 1.75
N VAL A 79 -9.08 0.87 2.30
CA VAL A 79 -8.25 0.88 3.52
C VAL A 79 -6.79 0.67 3.14
N LEU A 80 -5.90 1.50 3.66
CA LEU A 80 -4.46 1.30 3.53
C LEU A 80 -3.96 0.44 4.71
N ILE A 81 -3.32 -0.69 4.39
CA ILE A 81 -2.48 -1.46 5.31
C ILE A 81 -1.04 -1.14 4.97
N LEU A 82 -0.28 -0.62 5.93
CA LEU A 82 1.06 -0.09 5.70
C LEU A 82 2.06 -0.68 6.69
N SER A 83 3.23 -1.07 6.18
CA SER A 83 4.35 -1.45 7.04
C SER A 83 4.77 -0.29 7.94
N ARG A 84 4.90 -0.55 9.24
CA ARG A 84 5.46 0.41 10.21
C ARG A 84 6.93 0.78 9.94
N PHE A 85 7.60 0.06 9.02
CA PHE A 85 8.98 0.31 8.60
C PHE A 85 9.08 1.10 7.29
N ALA A 86 7.96 1.60 6.78
CA ALA A 86 7.91 2.58 5.70
C ALA A 86 7.93 4.00 6.29
N GLY A 87 8.75 4.90 5.76
CA GLY A 87 8.78 6.30 6.22
C GLY A 87 7.44 7.02 6.07
N ALA A 88 6.61 6.61 5.11
CA ALA A 88 5.25 7.11 4.97
C ALA A 88 4.35 6.82 6.18
N ALA A 89 4.68 5.83 7.03
CA ALA A 89 3.90 5.50 8.22
C ALA A 89 3.83 6.65 9.23
N GLU A 90 4.88 7.48 9.31
CA GLU A 90 4.91 8.68 10.16
C GLU A 90 3.91 9.77 9.71
N GLN A 91 3.51 9.73 8.44
CA GLN A 91 2.58 10.70 7.84
C GLN A 91 1.18 10.11 7.63
N MET A 92 1.02 8.81 7.81
CA MET A 92 -0.20 8.04 7.54
C MET A 92 -0.63 7.21 8.76
N GLU A 93 -0.68 7.84 9.92
CA GLU A 93 -1.00 7.20 11.22
C GLU A 93 -2.39 6.53 11.22
N GLN A 94 -3.31 6.94 10.34
CA GLN A 94 -4.65 6.38 10.23
C GLN A 94 -4.71 5.11 9.37
N ALA A 95 -3.60 4.73 8.71
CA ALA A 95 -3.46 3.42 8.09
C ALA A 95 -3.49 2.30 9.16
N LEU A 96 -3.80 1.08 8.75
CA LEU A 96 -3.55 -0.08 9.60
C LEU A 96 -2.06 -0.38 9.54
N LEU A 97 -1.33 -0.02 10.62
CA LEU A 97 0.12 -0.17 10.68
C LEU A 97 0.48 -1.57 11.16
N VAL A 98 1.19 -2.32 10.34
CA VAL A 98 1.53 -3.72 10.57
C VAL A 98 3.03 -3.98 10.65
N ASN A 99 3.40 -5.08 11.29
CA ASN A 99 4.73 -5.64 11.20
C ASN A 99 4.81 -6.58 9.97
N PRO A 100 5.53 -6.25 8.89
CA PRO A 100 5.59 -7.06 7.68
C PRO A 100 6.29 -8.42 7.88
N TYR A 101 6.91 -8.64 9.03
CA TYR A 101 7.51 -9.93 9.40
C TYR A 101 6.54 -10.88 10.13
N SER A 102 5.33 -10.42 10.48
CA SER A 102 4.30 -11.22 11.15
C SER A 102 3.17 -11.54 10.19
N ALA A 103 3.03 -12.82 9.84
CA ALA A 103 1.93 -13.26 8.98
C ALA A 103 0.56 -13.09 9.67
N ASP A 104 0.51 -13.30 10.98
CA ASP A 104 -0.73 -13.15 11.77
C ASP A 104 -1.17 -11.68 11.82
N ASP A 105 -0.24 -10.74 12.08
CA ASP A 105 -0.53 -9.30 12.07
C ASP A 105 -1.06 -8.82 10.70
N LEU A 106 -0.51 -9.40 9.62
CA LEU A 106 -0.99 -9.12 8.25
C LEU A 106 -2.38 -9.70 8.00
N ALA A 107 -2.65 -10.93 8.43
CA ALA A 107 -3.93 -11.59 8.26
C ALA A 107 -5.04 -10.85 9.02
N ASP A 108 -4.79 -10.52 10.29
CA ASP A 108 -5.72 -9.77 11.14
C ASP A 108 -6.03 -8.38 10.56
N ALA A 109 -5.01 -7.68 10.05
CA ALA A 109 -5.20 -6.37 9.40
C ALA A 109 -6.01 -6.47 8.10
N ILE A 110 -5.83 -7.52 7.30
CA ILE A 110 -6.64 -7.75 6.09
C ILE A 110 -8.10 -8.03 6.47
N GLU A 111 -8.35 -8.88 7.45
CA GLU A 111 -9.69 -9.17 7.94
C GLU A 111 -10.37 -7.89 8.45
N GLN A 112 -9.68 -7.13 9.30
CA GLN A 112 -10.15 -5.85 9.81
C GLN A 112 -10.46 -4.86 8.68
N ALA A 113 -9.59 -4.73 7.68
CA ALA A 113 -9.78 -3.84 6.55
C ALA A 113 -11.01 -4.21 5.70
N LEU A 114 -11.23 -5.50 5.47
CA LEU A 114 -12.36 -6.00 4.70
C LEU A 114 -13.70 -5.83 5.43
N ALA A 115 -13.70 -5.98 6.76
CA ALA A 115 -14.87 -5.80 7.61
C ALA A 115 -15.17 -4.33 7.96
N MET A 116 -14.26 -3.39 7.64
CA MET A 116 -14.36 -1.99 8.08
C MET A 116 -15.56 -1.27 7.47
N PRO A 117 -16.44 -0.66 8.29
CA PRO A 117 -17.58 0.12 7.81
C PRO A 117 -17.12 1.33 6.98
N ARG A 118 -17.99 1.75 6.05
CA ARG A 118 -17.71 2.88 5.14
C ARG A 118 -17.36 4.17 5.90
N GLU A 119 -18.09 4.47 6.95
CA GLU A 119 -17.89 5.68 7.76
C GLU A 119 -16.49 5.71 8.40
N GLU A 120 -16.03 4.57 8.91
CA GLU A 120 -14.68 4.45 9.47
C GLU A 120 -13.62 4.58 8.37
N ARG A 121 -13.84 3.97 7.20
CA ARG A 121 -12.92 4.09 6.07
C ARG A 121 -12.75 5.55 5.62
N ILE A 122 -13.85 6.30 5.55
CA ILE A 122 -13.82 7.74 5.24
C ILE A 122 -13.08 8.52 6.35
N ALA A 123 -13.38 8.23 7.62
CA ALA A 123 -12.73 8.90 8.75
C ALA A 123 -11.21 8.68 8.79
N ARG A 124 -10.74 7.48 8.43
CA ARG A 124 -9.32 7.17 8.33
C ARG A 124 -8.67 7.76 7.07
N TRP A 125 -9.32 7.66 5.92
CA TRP A 125 -8.78 8.12 4.65
C TRP A 125 -8.60 9.64 4.59
N ARG A 126 -9.57 10.42 5.08
CA ARG A 126 -9.58 11.87 4.93
C ARG A 126 -8.33 12.56 5.47
N PRO A 127 -7.86 12.33 6.71
CA PRO A 127 -6.65 12.97 7.20
C PRO A 127 -5.39 12.53 6.45
N MET A 128 -5.31 11.29 5.99
CA MET A 128 -4.20 10.83 5.15
C MET A 128 -4.19 11.55 3.80
N PHE A 129 -5.33 11.72 3.17
CA PHE A 129 -5.46 12.45 1.90
C PHE A 129 -5.09 13.93 2.06
N GLU A 130 -5.55 14.60 3.12
CA GLU A 130 -5.17 15.98 3.41
C GLU A 130 -3.67 16.13 3.69
N ASN A 131 -3.04 15.13 4.31
CA ASN A 131 -1.60 15.09 4.49
C ASN A 131 -0.88 15.02 3.13
N VAL A 132 -1.30 14.10 2.24
CA VAL A 132 -0.72 13.97 0.88
C VAL A 132 -0.85 15.26 0.08
N ARG A 133 -1.99 15.97 0.18
CA ARG A 133 -2.21 17.25 -0.50
C ARG A 133 -1.32 18.37 0.05
N ARG A 134 -1.16 18.44 1.36
CA ARG A 134 -0.39 19.48 2.05
C ARG A 134 1.12 19.29 1.89
N GLU A 135 1.57 18.04 2.01
CA GLU A 135 2.99 17.70 2.03
C GLU A 135 3.46 17.19 0.65
N ASP A 136 3.27 18.05 -0.35
CA ASP A 136 3.66 17.81 -1.73
C ASP A 136 5.19 17.91 -1.93
N VAL A 137 5.63 17.75 -3.18
CA VAL A 137 7.06 17.84 -3.54
C VAL A 137 7.66 19.22 -3.25
N ILE A 138 6.85 20.29 -3.29
CA ILE A 138 7.31 21.65 -3.01
C ILE A 138 7.57 21.82 -1.50
N TRP A 139 6.63 21.35 -0.69
CA TRP A 139 6.78 21.31 0.75
C TRP A 139 8.00 20.48 1.16
N TRP A 140 8.15 19.26 0.62
CA TRP A 140 9.28 18.39 0.89
C TRP A 140 10.61 19.07 0.56
N ARG A 141 10.71 19.66 -0.63
CA ARG A 141 11.92 20.38 -1.05
C ARG A 141 12.29 21.49 -0.07
N LYS A 142 11.31 22.33 0.30
CA LYS A 142 11.53 23.42 1.25
C LYS A 142 12.05 22.92 2.59
N ARG A 143 11.41 21.86 3.14
CA ARG A 143 11.80 21.28 4.41
C ARG A 143 13.20 20.66 4.35
N PHE A 144 13.48 19.90 3.30
CA PHE A 144 14.79 19.27 3.08
C PHE A 144 15.92 20.32 3.01
N THR A 145 15.75 21.36 2.18
CA THR A 145 16.75 22.43 2.06
C THR A 145 16.91 23.24 3.34
N ALA A 146 15.84 23.45 4.12
CA ALA A 146 15.91 24.13 5.40
C ALA A 146 16.73 23.34 6.44
N VAL A 147 16.59 22.00 6.47
CA VAL A 147 17.39 21.14 7.36
C VAL A 147 18.87 21.15 6.97
N LEU A 148 19.17 21.11 5.65
CA LEU A 148 20.55 21.17 5.15
C LEU A 148 21.25 22.52 5.42
N ALA A 149 20.48 23.61 5.56
CA ALA A 149 21.00 24.96 5.83
C ALA A 149 21.21 25.22 7.33
N GLN A 150 20.86 24.30 8.19
CA GLN A 150 21.16 24.40 9.64
C GLN A 150 22.63 24.00 9.87
N PRO A 151 23.41 24.83 10.60
CA PRO A 151 24.81 24.56 10.85
C PRO A 151 25.04 23.35 11.74
#